data_193eb5219b067371d2a85b1d1c79b0fd
#
_entry.id   193eb5219b067371d2a85b1d1c79b0fd
#
_cell.length_a   1.000
_cell.length_b   1.000
_cell.length_c   1.000
_cell.angle_alpha   90.00
_cell.angle_beta   90.00
_cell.angle_gamma   90.00
#
_symmetry.space_group_name_H-M   'P 1'
#
loop_
_entity.id
_entity.type
_entity.pdbx_description
1 polymer ?
#
loop_
_entity_poly.entity_id
_entity_poly.type
_entity_poly.pdbx_seq_one_letter_code
_entity_poly.pdbx_strand_id
1 'polypeptide(L)'
;MILTIENLCKTYGEKVLFENVNFSLSSGDKIGIVGVNGTGKSTFIKVIAGLIPQDSGNIIAGKNIKIEYLSQDKIFNPENTILMEVFQGNQPIMQALYDYEITLAQSQKNPHDHKLQEKIIKLTSKICLLYTSD
;
A
#
# COMPACT_ATOMS: atom_id res chain seq x y z
N MET A 1 13.68 -1.74 15.34
CA MET A 1 13.47 -2.84 14.37
C MET A 1 12.07 -2.71 13.79
N ILE A 2 11.99 -2.53 12.48
CA ILE A 2 10.72 -2.37 11.75
C ILE A 2 10.29 -3.70 11.15
N LEU A 3 11.24 -4.39 10.51
CA LEU A 3 11.00 -5.64 9.80
C LEU A 3 12.20 -6.56 10.00
N THR A 4 11.94 -7.84 10.27
CA THR A 4 12.96 -8.88 10.31
C THR A 4 12.55 -10.01 9.39
N ILE A 5 13.50 -10.48 8.61
CA ILE A 5 13.34 -11.62 7.70
C ILE A 5 14.30 -12.71 8.13
N GLU A 6 13.77 -13.91 8.33
CA GLU A 6 14.51 -15.06 8.82
C GLU A 6 14.33 -16.25 7.89
N ASN A 7 15.43 -16.76 7.36
CA ASN A 7 15.50 -17.96 6.52
C ASN A 7 14.47 -17.99 5.38
N LEU A 8 14.24 -16.84 4.76
CA LEU A 8 13.23 -16.70 3.73
C LEU A 8 13.64 -17.43 2.46
N CYS A 9 12.73 -18.26 1.93
CA CYS A 9 12.94 -19.06 0.73
C CYS A 9 11.75 -18.91 -0.23
N LYS A 10 12.06 -18.89 -1.52
CA LYS A 10 11.06 -18.93 -2.59
C LYS A 10 11.61 -19.62 -3.83
N THR A 11 10.81 -20.53 -4.38
CA THR A 11 11.11 -21.24 -5.62
C THR A 11 9.94 -21.11 -6.60
N TYR A 12 10.26 -21.19 -7.89
CA TYR A 12 9.28 -21.40 -8.95
C TYR A 12 9.64 -22.64 -9.75
N GLY A 13 8.83 -23.69 -9.60
CA GLY A 13 9.13 -25.00 -10.16
C GLY A 13 10.47 -25.51 -9.64
N GLU A 14 11.41 -25.80 -10.53
CA GLU A 14 12.76 -26.25 -10.17
C GLU A 14 13.74 -25.10 -9.92
N LYS A 15 13.33 -23.85 -10.22
CA LYS A 15 14.20 -22.69 -10.06
C LYS A 15 14.09 -22.10 -8.66
N VAL A 16 15.20 -22.11 -7.92
CA VAL A 16 15.33 -21.39 -6.66
C VAL A 16 15.55 -19.90 -6.97
N LEU A 17 14.66 -19.05 -6.50
CA LEU A 17 14.78 -17.59 -6.66
C LEU A 17 15.66 -17.00 -5.57
N PHE A 18 15.42 -17.38 -4.34
CA PHE A 18 16.25 -17.04 -3.18
C PHE A 18 16.02 -18.06 -2.06
N GLU A 19 17.03 -18.25 -1.25
CA GLU A 19 16.98 -19.17 -0.12
C GLU A 19 17.78 -18.62 1.06
N ASN A 20 17.36 -18.97 2.27
CA ASN A 20 18.03 -18.62 3.53
C ASN A 20 18.36 -17.13 3.65
N VAL A 21 17.45 -16.26 3.18
CA VAL A 21 17.65 -14.82 3.28
C VAL A 21 17.33 -14.35 4.71
N ASN A 22 18.31 -13.71 5.30
CA ASN A 22 18.21 -13.14 6.66
C ASN A 22 18.63 -11.68 6.63
N PHE A 23 17.75 -10.79 7.08
CA PHE A 23 18.12 -9.41 7.34
C PHE A 23 17.09 -8.70 8.21
N SER A 24 17.48 -7.57 8.79
CA SER A 24 16.61 -6.71 9.59
C SER A 24 16.66 -5.29 9.09
N LEU A 25 15.52 -4.63 9.16
CA LEU A 25 15.32 -3.25 8.75
C LEU A 25 14.99 -2.39 9.96
N SER A 26 15.68 -1.27 10.11
CA SER A 26 15.46 -0.30 11.17
C SER A 26 14.91 1.01 10.61
N SER A 27 14.40 1.86 11.49
CA SER A 27 13.86 3.17 11.10
C SER A 27 14.93 4.01 10.39
N GLY A 28 14.55 4.57 9.24
CA GLY A 28 15.45 5.40 8.43
C GLY A 28 16.33 4.64 7.44
N ASP A 29 16.32 3.31 7.48
CA ASP A 29 17.08 2.51 6.54
C ASP A 29 16.54 2.64 5.12
N LYS A 30 17.46 2.67 4.15
CA LYS A 30 17.18 2.62 2.71
C LYS A 30 18.02 1.52 2.11
N ILE A 31 17.35 0.52 1.55
CA ILE A 31 18.01 -0.69 1.01
C ILE A 31 17.72 -0.81 -0.47
N GLY A 32 18.77 -0.98 -1.26
CA GLY A 32 18.69 -1.28 -2.69
C GLY A 32 18.88 -2.77 -2.95
N ILE A 33 18.04 -3.35 -3.78
CA ILE A 33 18.17 -4.72 -4.25
C ILE A 33 18.66 -4.70 -5.68
N VAL A 34 19.83 -5.30 -5.91
CA VAL A 34 20.49 -5.32 -7.21
C VAL A 34 20.66 -6.75 -7.71
N GLY A 35 20.62 -6.91 -9.01
CA GLY A 35 20.79 -8.19 -9.69
C GLY A 35 20.32 -8.10 -11.13
N VAL A 36 20.67 -9.09 -11.96
CA VAL A 36 20.16 -9.16 -13.34
C VAL A 36 18.68 -9.53 -13.36
N ASN A 37 18.01 -9.22 -14.48
CA ASN A 37 16.59 -9.55 -14.65
C ASN A 37 16.38 -11.08 -14.56
N GLY A 38 15.27 -11.48 -13.92
CA GLY A 38 14.94 -12.88 -13.74
C GLY A 38 15.60 -13.56 -12.54
N THR A 39 16.30 -12.81 -11.66
CA THR A 39 16.92 -13.35 -10.44
C THR A 39 16.00 -13.36 -9.22
N GLY A 40 14.76 -12.91 -9.36
CA GLY A 40 13.76 -12.93 -8.29
C GLY A 40 13.64 -11.66 -7.47
N LYS A 41 14.24 -10.53 -7.88
CA LYS A 41 14.15 -9.23 -7.17
C LYS A 41 12.70 -8.79 -6.94
N SER A 42 11.91 -8.77 -8.01
CA SER A 42 10.49 -8.37 -7.94
C SER A 42 9.68 -9.32 -7.10
N THR A 43 9.96 -10.63 -7.20
CA THR A 43 9.31 -11.66 -6.38
C THR A 43 9.66 -11.48 -4.91
N PHE A 44 10.90 -11.17 -4.58
CA PHE A 44 11.35 -10.92 -3.22
C PHE A 44 10.57 -9.76 -2.58
N ILE A 45 10.44 -8.64 -3.28
CA ILE A 45 9.65 -7.49 -2.81
C ILE A 45 8.17 -7.85 -2.64
N LYS A 46 7.59 -8.58 -3.59
CA LYS A 46 6.19 -9.03 -3.51
C LYS A 46 5.95 -9.99 -2.34
N VAL A 47 6.91 -10.85 -2.02
CA VAL A 47 6.84 -11.74 -0.85
C VAL A 47 6.86 -10.92 0.45
N ILE A 48 7.75 -9.94 0.57
CA ILE A 48 7.79 -9.03 1.74
C ILE A 48 6.49 -8.25 1.88
N ALA A 49 5.91 -7.81 0.78
CA ALA A 49 4.64 -7.08 0.76
C ALA A 49 3.41 -7.95 1.05
N GLY A 50 3.58 -9.27 1.14
CA GLY A 50 2.47 -10.20 1.36
C GLY A 50 1.62 -10.50 0.13
N LEU A 51 2.06 -10.10 -1.07
CA LEU A 51 1.34 -10.35 -2.32
C LEU A 51 1.55 -11.76 -2.85
N ILE A 52 2.67 -12.37 -2.52
CA ILE A 52 3.03 -13.75 -2.89
C ILE A 52 3.47 -14.47 -1.61
N PRO A 53 2.98 -15.69 -1.34
CA PRO A 53 3.42 -16.44 -0.17
C PRO A 53 4.85 -16.94 -0.34
N GLN A 54 5.63 -16.92 0.73
CA GLN A 54 6.92 -17.58 0.80
C GLN A 54 6.76 -19.11 0.89
N ASP A 55 7.78 -19.86 0.47
CA ASP A 55 7.79 -21.32 0.62
C ASP A 55 8.17 -21.72 2.04
N SER A 56 9.14 -21.00 2.62
CA SER A 56 9.55 -21.17 4.02
C SER A 56 10.19 -19.90 4.57
N GLY A 57 10.44 -19.86 5.86
CA GLY A 57 10.98 -18.71 6.55
C GLY A 57 9.91 -17.81 7.15
N ASN A 58 10.35 -16.79 7.87
CA ASN A 58 9.48 -15.88 8.59
C ASN A 58 9.71 -14.43 8.17
N ILE A 59 8.62 -13.68 8.09
CA ILE A 59 8.62 -12.24 7.93
C ILE A 59 7.94 -11.65 9.16
N ILE A 60 8.70 -10.94 9.98
CA ILE A 60 8.23 -10.40 11.26
C ILE A 60 8.21 -8.89 11.14
N ALA A 61 7.02 -8.31 11.11
CA ALA A 61 6.84 -6.86 11.14
C ALA A 61 6.60 -6.38 12.58
N GLY A 62 7.11 -5.21 12.89
CA GLY A 62 6.86 -4.55 14.17
C GLY A 62 5.38 -4.20 14.34
N LYS A 63 4.97 -3.96 15.59
CA LYS A 63 3.61 -3.53 15.91
C LYS A 63 3.26 -2.24 15.15
N ASN A 64 2.08 -2.20 14.54
CA ASN A 64 1.57 -1.05 13.78
C ASN A 64 2.38 -0.67 12.54
N ILE A 65 3.22 -1.55 12.02
CA ILE A 65 3.93 -1.34 10.76
C ILE A 65 2.98 -1.61 9.59
N LYS A 66 2.87 -0.64 8.71
CA LYS A 66 2.17 -0.76 7.43
C LYS A 66 3.19 -0.94 6.32
N ILE A 67 2.98 -1.92 5.47
CA ILE A 67 3.84 -2.20 4.33
C ILE A 67 3.08 -1.82 3.06
N GLU A 68 3.64 -0.91 2.28
CA GLU A 68 3.10 -0.49 1.00
C GLU A 68 4.02 -0.94 -0.13
N TYR A 69 3.43 -1.40 -1.22
CA TYR A 69 4.13 -1.87 -2.41
C TYR A 69 3.81 -0.97 -3.60
N LEU A 70 4.85 -0.39 -4.18
CA LEU A 70 4.73 0.36 -5.43
C LEU A 70 5.18 -0.51 -6.60
N SER A 71 4.24 -0.89 -7.45
CA SER A 71 4.50 -1.70 -8.64
C SER A 71 5.27 -0.90 -9.71
N GLN A 72 6.16 -1.58 -10.42
CA GLN A 72 6.87 -1.00 -11.58
C GLN A 72 5.89 -0.70 -12.73
N ASP A 73 4.89 -1.55 -12.92
CA ASP A 73 3.92 -1.47 -14.01
C ASP A 73 2.56 -0.96 -13.50
N LYS A 74 2.57 0.22 -12.88
CA LYS A 74 1.32 0.83 -12.43
C LYS A 74 0.52 1.33 -13.63
N ILE A 75 -0.61 0.71 -13.89
CA ILE A 75 -1.56 1.14 -14.91
C ILE A 75 -2.45 2.22 -14.29
N PHE A 76 -2.34 3.45 -14.81
CA PHE A 76 -3.25 4.53 -14.44
C PHE A 76 -4.55 4.40 -15.22
N ASN A 77 -5.67 4.64 -14.56
CA ASN A 77 -6.94 4.74 -15.24
C ASN A 77 -7.05 6.11 -15.93
N PRO A 78 -7.15 6.16 -17.28
CA PRO A 78 -7.19 7.42 -18.01
C PRO A 78 -8.43 8.28 -17.67
N GLU A 79 -9.48 7.66 -17.14
CA GLU A 79 -10.69 8.38 -16.70
C GLU A 79 -10.52 9.08 -15.34
N ASN A 80 -9.49 8.76 -14.61
CA ASN A 80 -9.24 9.34 -13.30
C ASN A 80 -8.39 10.61 -13.38
N THR A 81 -8.67 11.56 -12.50
CA THR A 81 -7.76 12.68 -12.25
C THR A 81 -6.54 12.18 -11.46
N ILE A 82 -5.45 12.97 -11.48
CA ILE A 82 -4.25 12.67 -10.67
C ILE A 82 -4.63 12.51 -9.18
N LEU A 83 -5.50 13.37 -8.68
CA LEU A 83 -5.95 13.32 -7.29
C LEU A 83 -6.71 12.02 -6.97
N MET A 84 -7.57 11.57 -7.87
CA MET A 84 -8.27 10.29 -7.73
C MET A 84 -7.30 9.11 -7.69
N GLU A 85 -6.27 9.14 -8.55
CA GLU A 85 -5.24 8.08 -8.55
C GLU A 85 -4.42 8.06 -7.24
N VAL A 86 -4.09 9.22 -6.70
CA VAL A 86 -3.33 9.33 -5.44
C VAL A 86 -4.14 8.77 -4.26
N PHE A 87 -5.45 9.00 -4.22
CA PHE A 87 -6.31 8.53 -3.13
C PHE A 87 -6.85 7.11 -3.31
N GLN A 88 -6.53 6.45 -4.40
CA GLN A 88 -6.85 5.04 -4.58
C GLN A 88 -5.97 4.17 -3.69
N GLY A 89 -6.55 3.65 -2.62
CA GLY A 89 -5.88 2.74 -1.71
C GLY A 89 -6.90 1.91 -0.93
N ASN A 90 -6.45 0.80 -0.38
CA ASN A 90 -7.31 -0.09 0.41
C ASN A 90 -7.45 0.35 1.87
N GLN A 91 -6.76 1.42 2.27
CA GLN A 91 -6.86 1.93 3.63
C GLN A 91 -8.17 2.73 3.83
N PRO A 92 -8.86 2.58 4.97
CA PRO A 92 -10.11 3.29 5.22
C PRO A 92 -9.99 4.81 5.12
N ILE A 93 -8.87 5.40 5.54
CA ILE A 93 -8.63 6.83 5.44
C ILE A 93 -8.51 7.29 3.97
N MET A 94 -7.83 6.51 3.13
CA MET A 94 -7.70 6.82 1.70
C MET A 94 -9.05 6.76 0.98
N GLN A 95 -9.86 5.77 1.31
CA GLN A 95 -11.21 5.67 0.76
C GLN A 95 -12.09 6.84 1.20
N ALA A 96 -12.00 7.25 2.45
CA ALA A 96 -12.74 8.39 2.97
C ALA A 96 -12.31 9.72 2.30
N LEU A 97 -11.02 9.91 2.08
CA LEU A 97 -10.49 11.08 1.36
C LEU A 97 -10.95 11.10 -0.10
N TYR A 98 -10.92 9.97 -0.77
CA TYR A 98 -11.41 9.84 -2.14
C TYR A 98 -12.90 10.20 -2.24
N ASP A 99 -13.75 9.65 -1.38
CA ASP A 99 -15.18 9.94 -1.32
C ASP A 99 -15.44 11.41 -1.01
N TYR A 100 -14.65 12.01 -0.14
CA TYR A 100 -14.72 13.44 0.19
C TYR A 100 -14.44 14.32 -1.03
N GLU A 101 -13.37 14.06 -1.75
CA GLU A 101 -13.00 14.84 -2.95
C GLU A 101 -14.06 14.75 -4.05
N ILE A 102 -14.59 13.56 -4.31
CA ILE A 102 -15.67 13.39 -5.27
C ILE A 102 -16.93 14.15 -4.84
N THR A 103 -17.31 14.03 -3.58
CA THR A 103 -18.51 14.69 -3.06
C THR A 103 -18.36 16.21 -3.09
N LEU A 104 -17.16 16.70 -2.76
CA LEU A 104 -16.85 18.14 -2.84
C LEU A 104 -16.99 18.68 -4.27
N ALA A 105 -16.46 17.96 -5.26
CA ALA A 105 -16.58 18.33 -6.66
C ALA A 105 -18.05 18.35 -7.13
N GLN A 106 -18.84 17.37 -6.70
CA GLN A 106 -20.28 17.34 -6.99
C GLN A 106 -21.03 18.50 -6.34
N SER A 107 -20.67 18.84 -5.10
CA SER A 107 -21.27 19.97 -4.36
C SER A 107 -20.98 21.32 -5.04
N GLN A 108 -19.79 21.49 -5.60
CA GLN A 108 -19.44 22.72 -6.35
C GLN A 108 -20.32 22.89 -7.61
N LYS A 109 -20.70 21.79 -8.25
CA LYS A 109 -21.62 21.82 -9.40
C LYS A 109 -23.09 22.01 -8.99
N ASN A 110 -23.46 21.58 -7.79
CA ASN A 110 -24.82 21.65 -7.26
C ASN A 110 -24.84 22.28 -5.85
N PRO A 111 -24.61 23.60 -5.70
CA PRO A 111 -24.42 24.23 -4.39
C PRO A 111 -25.66 24.17 -3.46
N HIS A 112 -26.82 23.92 -4.00
CA HIS A 112 -28.09 23.86 -3.24
C HIS A 112 -28.52 22.45 -2.86
N ASP A 113 -27.71 21.43 -3.18
CA ASP A 113 -28.04 20.05 -2.80
C ASP A 113 -27.63 19.78 -1.35
N HIS A 114 -28.62 19.81 -0.46
CA HIS A 114 -28.40 19.56 0.97
C HIS A 114 -27.88 18.17 1.28
N LYS A 115 -28.20 17.17 0.46
CA LYS A 115 -27.70 15.79 0.64
C LYS A 115 -26.20 15.70 0.44
N LEU A 116 -25.66 16.43 -0.52
CA LEU A 116 -24.22 16.50 -0.74
C LEU A 116 -23.51 17.20 0.41
N GLN A 117 -24.09 18.26 0.95
CA GLN A 117 -23.54 18.97 2.12
C GLN A 117 -23.53 18.08 3.36
N GLU A 118 -24.62 17.37 3.64
CA GLU A 118 -24.67 16.40 4.74
C GLU A 118 -23.63 15.29 4.59
N LYS A 119 -23.44 14.78 3.38
CA LYS A 119 -22.42 13.76 3.08
C LYS A 119 -21.01 14.28 3.33
N ILE A 120 -20.71 15.53 2.96
CA ILE A 120 -19.42 16.18 3.23
C ILE A 120 -19.16 16.26 4.74
N ILE A 121 -20.14 16.67 5.53
CA ILE A 121 -20.02 16.75 6.99
C ILE A 121 -19.74 15.38 7.58
N LYS A 122 -20.44 14.33 7.17
CA LYS A 122 -20.23 12.97 7.63
C LYS A 122 -18.83 12.45 7.27
N LEU A 123 -18.37 12.70 6.05
CA LEU A 123 -17.03 12.30 5.60
C LEU A 123 -15.93 13.05 6.35
N THR A 124 -16.11 14.34 6.61
CA THR A 124 -15.17 15.13 7.41
C THR A 124 -15.02 14.55 8.81
N SER A 125 -16.11 14.21 9.47
CA SER A 125 -16.11 13.58 10.78
C SER A 125 -15.41 12.20 10.76
N LYS A 126 -15.67 11.40 9.74
CA LYS A 126 -15.03 10.09 9.55
C LYS A 126 -13.53 10.21 9.34
N ILE A 127 -13.09 11.16 8.53
CA ILE A 127 -11.66 11.42 8.28
C ILE A 127 -10.96 11.84 9.58
N CYS A 128 -11.56 12.74 10.37
CA CYS A 128 -11.02 13.15 11.66
C CYS A 128 -10.86 11.96 12.62
N LEU A 129 -11.85 11.09 12.69
CA LEU A 129 -11.80 9.89 13.53
C LEU A 129 -10.70 8.92 13.09
N LEU A 130 -10.55 8.69 11.77
CA LEU A 130 -9.54 7.80 11.23
C LEU A 130 -8.12 8.37 11.39
N TYR A 131 -7.97 9.69 11.34
CA TYR A 131 -6.68 10.36 11.49
C TYR A 131 -6.19 10.36 12.94
N THR A 132 -7.11 10.40 13.92
CA THR A 132 -6.78 10.42 15.35
C THR A 132 -6.71 9.05 16.00
N SER A 133 -7.19 8.00 15.34
CA SER A 133 -7.13 6.61 15.83
C SER A 133 -5.80 5.96 15.49
N ASP A 134 -4.76 6.32 16.22
CA ASP A 134 -3.47 5.61 16.17
C ASP A 134 -3.43 4.52 17.25
#